data_f501f85da4d210aed6e858dd1be62865
#
_entry.id   f501f85da4d210aed6e858dd1be62865
#
_cell.length_a   1.000
_cell.length_b   1.000
_cell.length_c   1.000
_cell.angle_alpha   90.00
_cell.angle_beta   90.00
_cell.angle_gamma   90.00
#
_symmetry.space_group_name_H-M   'P 1'
#
loop_
_entity.id
_entity.type
_entity.pdbx_description
1 polymer ?
#
loop_
_entity_poly.entity_id
_entity_poly.type
_entity_poly.pdbx_seq_one_letter_code
_entity_poly.pdbx_strand_id
1 'polypeptide(L)'
;MPIRKTEFPIIKRDVNETYIALRLTDGYVNASALCEACDKNLDDYIRLKTTDEFMKELSKEINIPVSDLVQPFESRNRTINGTWVHPQMAINLAQWASPKLAVLVPQWVFLWMSEQST
;
A
#
# COMPACT_ATOMS: atom_id res chain seq x y z
N MET A 1 -27.52 1.01 7.26
CA MET A 1 -26.64 2.14 7.60
C MET A 1 -25.91 2.61 6.37
N PRO A 2 -26.00 3.89 6.08
CA PRO A 2 -25.20 4.40 4.97
C PRO A 2 -23.70 4.30 5.30
N ILE A 3 -22.91 3.91 4.31
CA ILE A 3 -21.47 3.87 4.45
C ILE A 3 -20.96 5.31 4.53
N ARG A 4 -20.07 5.57 5.48
CA ARG A 4 -19.47 6.91 5.60
C ARG A 4 -18.66 7.20 4.33
N LYS A 5 -18.77 8.43 3.84
CA LYS A 5 -18.09 8.86 2.61
C LYS A 5 -16.57 8.76 2.70
N THR A 6 -16.03 8.77 3.94
CA THR A 6 -14.61 8.71 4.21
C THR A 6 -14.08 7.29 4.35
N GLU A 7 -14.96 6.27 4.25
CA GLU A 7 -14.55 4.88 4.39
C GLU A 7 -14.72 4.15 3.06
N PHE A 8 -13.90 3.13 2.86
CA PHE A 8 -13.91 2.31 1.66
C PHE A 8 -13.69 0.84 2.03
N PRO A 9 -14.17 -0.09 1.19
CA PRO A 9 -13.99 -1.52 1.50
C PRO A 9 -12.52 -1.91 1.50
N ILE A 10 -12.14 -2.70 2.51
CA ILE A 10 -10.76 -3.14 2.68
C ILE A 10 -10.70 -4.61 3.04
N ILE A 11 -9.55 -5.22 2.75
CA ILE A 11 -9.14 -6.50 3.31
C ILE A 11 -8.02 -6.19 4.30
N LYS A 12 -8.10 -6.77 5.50
CA LYS A 12 -7.07 -6.61 6.52
C LYS A 12 -6.21 -7.87 6.61
N ARG A 13 -4.90 -7.66 6.69
CA ARG A 13 -3.94 -8.75 6.89
C ARG A 13 -3.17 -8.48 8.17
N ASP A 14 -3.13 -9.46 9.07
CA ASP A 14 -2.42 -9.34 10.33
C ASP A 14 -0.97 -9.80 10.13
N VAL A 15 -0.03 -8.89 10.36
CA VAL A 15 1.40 -9.19 10.31
C VAL A 15 2.04 -8.59 11.57
N ASN A 16 2.68 -9.43 12.39
CA ASN A 16 3.35 -8.98 13.62
C ASN A 16 2.42 -8.13 14.50
N GLU A 17 1.16 -8.58 14.64
CA GLU A 17 0.14 -7.91 15.46
C GLU A 17 -0.28 -6.53 14.93
N THR A 18 0.06 -6.22 13.67
CA THR A 18 -0.36 -5.00 13.00
C THR A 18 -1.27 -5.37 11.83
N TYR A 19 -2.41 -4.70 11.70
CA TYR A 19 -3.28 -4.89 10.56
C TYR A 19 -2.81 -4.02 9.40
N ILE A 20 -2.51 -4.66 8.27
CA ILE A 20 -2.18 -3.98 7.03
C ILE A 20 -3.39 -4.12 6.11
N ALA A 21 -3.97 -2.99 5.72
CA ALA A 21 -5.18 -2.99 4.90
C ALA A 21 -4.84 -2.82 3.43
N LEU A 22 -5.59 -3.54 2.59
CA LEU A 22 -5.56 -3.40 1.13
C LEU A 22 -6.93 -2.91 0.69
N ARG A 23 -6.97 -1.86 -0.12
CA ARG A 23 -8.21 -1.24 -0.58
C ARG A 23 -8.77 -2.05 -1.75
N LEU A 24 -10.02 -2.51 -1.63
CA LEU A 24 -10.61 -3.41 -2.63
C LEU A 24 -10.84 -2.75 -3.97
N THR A 25 -11.09 -1.45 -3.99
CA THR A 25 -11.43 -0.74 -5.22
C THR A 25 -10.28 -0.66 -6.22
N ASP A 26 -9.05 -0.54 -5.73
CA ASP A 26 -7.89 -0.31 -6.61
C ASP A 26 -6.62 -1.05 -6.16
N GLY A 27 -6.70 -1.80 -5.07
CA GLY A 27 -5.56 -2.57 -4.59
C GLY A 27 -4.51 -1.77 -3.85
N TYR A 28 -4.75 -0.49 -3.58
CA TYR A 28 -3.79 0.30 -2.81
C TYR A 28 -3.62 -0.27 -1.42
N VAL A 29 -2.40 -0.19 -0.90
CA VAL A 29 -2.02 -0.78 0.38
C VAL A 29 -1.63 0.33 1.34
N ASN A 30 -2.04 0.19 2.60
CA ASN A 30 -1.65 1.14 3.65
C ASN A 30 -0.17 0.96 3.98
N ALA A 31 0.66 1.80 3.36
CA ALA A 31 2.12 1.74 3.50
C ALA A 31 2.58 2.10 4.92
N SER A 32 1.85 2.99 5.59
CA SER A 32 2.18 3.35 6.97
C SER A 32 2.07 2.15 7.90
N ALA A 33 0.99 1.37 7.77
CA ALA A 33 0.79 0.16 8.56
C ALA A 33 1.82 -0.91 8.19
N LEU A 34 2.16 -1.02 6.90
CA LEU A 34 3.17 -1.96 6.43
C LEU A 34 4.52 -1.69 7.11
N CYS A 35 4.94 -0.44 7.13
CA CYS A 35 6.20 -0.06 7.77
C CYS A 35 6.14 -0.26 9.29
N GLU A 36 5.01 0.04 9.91
CA GLU A 36 4.81 -0.20 11.34
C GLU A 36 4.97 -1.68 11.68
N ALA A 37 4.44 -2.56 10.85
CA ALA A 37 4.52 -4.01 11.07
C ALA A 37 5.94 -4.53 11.09
N CYS A 38 6.89 -3.88 10.42
CA CYS A 38 8.29 -4.31 10.36
C CYS A 38 9.25 -3.31 11.01
N ASP A 39 8.71 -2.38 11.79
CA ASP A 39 9.49 -1.38 12.52
C ASP A 39 10.40 -0.54 11.62
N LYS A 40 9.84 -0.12 10.49
CA LYS A 40 10.50 0.74 9.53
C LYS A 40 9.78 2.09 9.45
N ASN A 41 10.48 3.10 8.96
CA ASN A 41 9.92 4.44 8.77
C ASN A 41 9.66 4.65 7.27
N LEU A 42 8.42 4.92 6.91
CA LEU A 42 8.04 5.13 5.51
C LEU A 42 8.80 6.30 4.87
N ASP A 43 9.07 7.36 5.65
CA ASP A 43 9.81 8.51 5.13
C ASP A 43 11.21 8.13 4.65
N ASP A 44 11.84 7.15 5.30
CA ASP A 44 13.17 6.68 4.88
C ASP A 44 13.10 6.06 3.49
N TYR A 45 12.03 5.31 3.19
CA TYR A 45 11.82 4.72 1.88
C TYR A 45 11.52 5.80 0.83
N ILE A 46 10.62 6.72 1.15
CA ILE A 46 10.19 7.77 0.22
C ILE A 46 11.36 8.67 -0.19
N ARG A 47 12.34 8.89 0.71
CA ARG A 47 13.49 9.76 0.44
C ARG A 47 14.56 9.12 -0.43
N LEU A 48 14.51 7.80 -0.65
CA LEU A 48 15.54 7.12 -1.44
C LEU A 48 15.50 7.58 -2.89
N LYS A 49 16.69 7.77 -3.47
CA LYS A 49 16.80 8.09 -4.89
C LYS A 49 16.21 6.97 -5.73
N THR A 50 16.44 5.72 -5.33
CA THR A 50 15.90 4.56 -6.05
C THR A 50 14.37 4.54 -6.03
N THR A 51 13.75 4.99 -4.93
CA THR A 51 12.30 5.10 -4.85
C THR A 51 11.79 6.17 -5.81
N ASP A 52 12.43 7.32 -5.83
CA ASP A 52 12.06 8.40 -6.75
C ASP A 52 12.14 7.94 -8.21
N GLU A 53 13.22 7.27 -8.56
CA GLU A 53 13.40 6.73 -9.91
C GLU A 53 12.34 5.68 -10.24
N PHE A 54 12.04 4.80 -9.29
CA PHE A 54 11.00 3.79 -9.47
C PHE A 54 9.62 4.43 -9.69
N MET A 55 9.28 5.43 -8.89
CA MET A 55 7.99 6.11 -9.01
C MET A 55 7.83 6.79 -10.38
N LYS A 56 8.89 7.43 -10.83
CA LYS A 56 8.88 8.11 -12.13
C LYS A 56 8.69 7.11 -13.28
N GLU A 57 9.40 6.00 -13.22
CA GLU A 57 9.27 4.97 -14.25
C GLU A 57 7.90 4.32 -14.21
N LEU A 58 7.41 3.99 -13.02
CA LEU A 58 6.07 3.40 -12.86
C LEU A 58 4.99 4.35 -13.39
N SER A 59 5.07 5.62 -13.01
CA SER A 59 4.13 6.65 -13.47
C SER A 59 4.06 6.68 -15.00
N LYS A 60 5.20 6.61 -15.64
CA LYS A 60 5.31 6.64 -17.10
C LYS A 60 4.69 5.38 -17.72
N GLU A 61 4.99 4.20 -17.17
CA GLU A 61 4.53 2.94 -17.74
C GLU A 61 3.02 2.71 -17.59
N ILE A 62 2.44 3.12 -16.46
CA ILE A 62 1.01 2.90 -16.22
C ILE A 62 0.16 4.14 -16.44
N ASN A 63 0.78 5.25 -16.82
CA ASN A 63 0.10 6.51 -17.12
C ASN A 63 -0.73 7.05 -15.94
N ILE A 64 -0.15 7.01 -14.77
CA ILE A 64 -0.72 7.57 -13.54
C ILE A 64 0.26 8.60 -13.00
N PRO A 65 -0.18 9.84 -12.66
CA PRO A 65 0.73 10.84 -12.11
C PRO A 65 1.44 10.34 -10.85
N VAL A 66 2.70 10.73 -10.67
CA VAL A 66 3.47 10.36 -9.48
C VAL A 66 2.71 10.70 -8.20
N SER A 67 2.03 11.86 -8.18
CA SER A 67 1.25 12.30 -7.01
C SER A 67 0.11 11.35 -6.64
N ASP A 68 -0.36 10.53 -7.59
CA ASP A 68 -1.44 9.58 -7.33
C ASP A 68 -0.93 8.21 -6.88
N LEU A 69 0.38 7.97 -6.99
CA LEU A 69 0.98 6.69 -6.56
C LEU A 69 1.10 6.59 -5.05
N VAL A 70 1.12 7.72 -4.36
CA VAL A 70 1.27 7.82 -2.90
C VAL A 70 0.23 8.79 -2.38
N GLN A 71 -0.76 8.27 -1.65
CA GLN A 71 -1.94 9.05 -1.25
C GLN A 71 -2.09 9.08 0.26
N PRO A 72 -1.77 10.22 0.92
CA PRO A 72 -2.08 10.37 2.33
C PRO A 72 -3.58 10.36 2.57
N PHE A 73 -4.00 9.73 3.65
CA PHE A 73 -5.42 9.68 4.03
C PHE A 73 -5.55 9.76 5.54
N GLU A 74 -6.34 10.72 6.01
CA GLU A 74 -6.60 10.90 7.44
C GLU A 74 -7.94 10.31 7.82
N SER A 75 -7.97 9.51 8.89
CA SER A 75 -9.20 8.90 9.40
C SER A 75 -9.06 8.60 10.88
N ARG A 76 -10.19 8.62 11.59
CA ARG A 76 -10.25 8.17 12.97
C ARG A 76 -10.10 6.65 13.07
N ASN A 77 -10.42 5.94 12.00
CA ASN A 77 -10.25 4.50 11.93
C ASN A 77 -8.76 4.22 11.65
N ARG A 78 -8.06 3.70 12.67
CA ARG A 78 -6.61 3.47 12.59
C ARG A 78 -6.22 2.55 11.44
N THR A 79 -7.09 1.62 11.08
CA THR A 79 -6.81 0.67 10.00
C THR A 79 -6.71 1.34 8.64
N ILE A 80 -7.47 2.42 8.43
CA ILE A 80 -7.46 3.12 7.14
C ILE A 80 -6.72 4.45 7.18
N ASN A 81 -6.31 4.92 8.36
CA ASN A 81 -5.50 6.11 8.48
C ASN A 81 -4.07 5.82 8.04
N GLY A 82 -3.47 6.72 7.25
CA GLY A 82 -2.09 6.57 6.84
C GLY A 82 -1.90 6.93 5.38
N THR A 83 -0.75 6.52 4.84
CA THR A 83 -0.40 6.78 3.45
C THR A 83 -0.61 5.51 2.64
N TRP A 84 -1.43 5.61 1.60
CA TRP A 84 -1.77 4.49 0.73
C TRP A 84 -0.96 4.57 -0.55
N VAL A 85 -0.43 3.43 -0.99
CA VAL A 85 0.43 3.39 -2.18
C VAL A 85 -0.13 2.40 -3.19
N HIS A 86 0.14 2.68 -4.46
CA HIS A 86 -0.22 1.81 -5.57
C HIS A 86 0.29 0.38 -5.33
N PRO A 87 -0.44 -0.66 -5.78
CA PRO A 87 -0.01 -2.05 -5.54
C PRO A 87 1.43 -2.34 -5.93
N GLN A 88 1.90 -1.82 -7.07
CA GLN A 88 3.29 -2.04 -7.49
C GLN A 88 4.29 -1.30 -6.60
N MET A 89 3.90 -0.14 -6.07
CA MET A 89 4.70 0.55 -5.06
C MET A 89 4.76 -0.27 -3.77
N ALA A 90 3.64 -0.87 -3.37
CA ALA A 90 3.61 -1.70 -2.16
C ALA A 90 4.56 -2.89 -2.27
N ILE A 91 4.63 -3.51 -3.45
CA ILE A 91 5.55 -4.63 -3.69
C ILE A 91 6.99 -4.15 -3.58
N ASN A 92 7.32 -3.02 -4.17
CA ASN A 92 8.67 -2.44 -4.10
C ASN A 92 9.03 -2.06 -2.66
N LEU A 93 8.10 -1.42 -1.95
CA LEU A 93 8.28 -1.06 -0.55
C LEU A 93 8.52 -2.30 0.31
N ALA A 94 7.75 -3.35 0.09
CA ALA A 94 7.87 -4.59 0.86
C ALA A 94 9.26 -5.22 0.71
N GLN A 95 9.82 -5.17 -0.49
CA GLN A 95 11.17 -5.68 -0.74
C GLN A 95 12.23 -4.93 0.06
N TRP A 96 12.05 -3.63 0.21
CA TRP A 96 12.94 -2.81 1.03
C TRP A 96 12.71 -3.07 2.52
N ALA A 97 11.45 -3.26 2.92
CA ALA A 97 11.06 -3.28 4.33
C ALA A 97 11.45 -4.56 5.06
N SER A 98 11.12 -5.73 4.50
CA SER A 98 11.47 -7.00 5.13
C SER A 98 11.28 -8.17 4.16
N PRO A 99 12.08 -9.26 4.32
CA PRO A 99 11.90 -10.46 3.51
C PRO A 99 10.51 -11.08 3.65
N LYS A 100 9.95 -11.06 4.86
CA LYS A 100 8.61 -11.59 5.09
C LYS A 100 7.56 -10.86 4.27
N LEU A 101 7.58 -9.53 4.30
CA LEU A 101 6.64 -8.73 3.54
C LEU A 101 6.92 -8.80 2.05
N ALA A 102 8.18 -8.96 1.64
CA ALA A 102 8.53 -9.14 0.24
C ALA A 102 7.86 -10.39 -0.35
N VAL A 103 7.59 -11.40 0.46
CA VAL A 103 6.87 -12.60 0.05
C VAL A 103 5.36 -12.40 0.12
N LEU A 104 4.88 -11.82 1.22
CA LEU A 104 3.44 -11.73 1.49
C LEU A 104 2.71 -10.71 0.63
N VAL A 105 3.29 -9.52 0.46
CA VAL A 105 2.60 -8.43 -0.25
C VAL A 105 2.29 -8.77 -1.71
N PRO A 106 3.23 -9.34 -2.48
CA PRO A 106 2.89 -9.78 -3.85
C PRO A 106 1.76 -10.81 -3.87
N GLN A 107 1.69 -11.71 -2.89
CA GLN A 107 0.62 -12.69 -2.80
C GLN A 107 -0.74 -12.00 -2.60
N TRP A 108 -0.80 -11.00 -1.72
CA TRP A 108 -2.03 -10.25 -1.46
C TRP A 108 -2.50 -9.51 -2.72
N VAL A 109 -1.57 -8.87 -3.39
CA VAL A 109 -1.88 -8.14 -4.63
C VAL A 109 -2.36 -9.09 -5.71
N PHE A 110 -1.68 -10.22 -5.86
CA PHE A 110 -2.08 -11.23 -6.84
C PHE A 110 -3.48 -11.76 -6.58
N LEU A 111 -3.79 -12.08 -5.32
CA LEU A 111 -5.12 -12.56 -4.93
C LEU A 111 -6.19 -11.51 -5.20
N TRP A 112 -5.91 -10.26 -4.87
CA TRP A 112 -6.83 -9.17 -5.17
C TRP A 112 -7.10 -9.06 -6.67
N MET A 113 -6.04 -9.10 -7.48
CA MET A 113 -6.18 -9.03 -8.94
C MET A 113 -7.01 -10.19 -9.49
N SER A 114 -6.80 -11.39 -8.96
CA SER A 114 -7.54 -12.59 -9.39
C SER A 114 -9.03 -12.44 -9.11
N GLU A 115 -9.40 -11.87 -7.98
CA GLU A 115 -10.80 -11.65 -7.64
C GLU A 115 -11.46 -10.61 -8.53
N GLN A 116 -10.69 -9.62 -8.99
CA GLN A 116 -11.23 -8.57 -9.87
C GLN A 116 -11.49 -9.07 -11.28
N SER A 117 -10.86 -10.16 -11.71
CA SER A 117 -10.96 -10.65 -13.07
C SER A 117 -12.13 -11.59 -13.32
N THR A 118 -12.93 -11.90 -12.29
CA THR A 118 -14.11 -12.78 -12.42
C THR A 118 -15.39 -12.02 -12.69
#